data_322cadea4a42f869e94407e7b9769096
#
_entry.id   322cadea4a42f869e94407e7b9769096
#
_cell.length_a   1.000
_cell.length_b   1.000
_cell.length_c   1.000
_cell.angle_alpha   90.00
_cell.angle_beta   90.00
_cell.angle_gamma   90.00
#
_symmetry.space_group_name_H-M   'P 1'
#
loop_
_entity.id
_entity.type
_entity.pdbx_description
1 polymer ?
#
loop_
_entity_poly.entity_id
_entity_poly.type
_entity_poly.pdbx_seq_one_letter_code
_entity_poly.pdbx_strand_id
1 'polypeptide(L)'
;MQAAVEIGEKITKRKILSFSARIFDPIGFLAPTNLLLKIIYQKLWEGDIGWDDDATPDVKNTLSNIMKGLKDLHHLEIPRWIGYSKTSIISAEIHVFGDASEAAYGAVAYARLQPENGNPYTILLASKTRVAPLPKKKVTLPRLELLSSLLAIRLGEKIRTSLHIESWKTTYWSDSLVTLGWIRGDPNRWRPFVRNQVQSIRKFSNAEWWRHCPGLENPADLASRGAPAG
;
A
#
# COMPACT_ATOMS: atom_id res chain seq x y z
N MET A 1 15.87 18.36 -3.40
CA MET A 1 16.34 16.94 -3.35
C MET A 1 17.25 16.70 -4.55
N GLN A 2 18.55 17.01 -4.39
CA GLN A 2 19.56 16.80 -5.44
C GLN A 2 20.22 15.45 -5.24
N ALA A 3 19.89 14.48 -6.04
CA ALA A 3 20.74 13.34 -6.36
C ALA A 3 20.37 12.88 -7.77
N ALA A 4 20.86 13.62 -8.77
CA ALA A 4 20.98 13.08 -10.11
C ALA A 4 21.97 11.90 -10.01
N VAL A 5 21.49 10.67 -10.20
CA VAL A 5 22.39 9.58 -10.57
C VAL A 5 22.80 9.89 -11.99
N GLU A 6 24.03 10.30 -12.19
CA GLU A 6 24.58 10.55 -13.53
C GLU A 6 24.56 9.24 -14.32
N ILE A 7 23.97 9.31 -15.53
CA ILE A 7 23.93 8.20 -16.49
C ILE A 7 25.37 7.98 -16.93
N GLY A 8 26.05 6.99 -16.36
CA GLY A 8 27.47 6.67 -16.55
C GLY A 8 28.08 6.00 -15.32
N GLU A 9 27.52 6.21 -14.17
CA GLU A 9 27.95 5.57 -12.93
C GLU A 9 27.42 4.14 -12.78
N LYS A 10 28.28 3.27 -12.22
CA LYS A 10 27.92 1.93 -11.79
C LYS A 10 26.70 1.97 -10.84
N ILE A 11 25.61 1.31 -11.18
CA ILE A 11 24.41 1.20 -10.35
C ILE A 11 24.44 -0.12 -9.59
N THR A 12 24.52 -0.05 -8.27
CA THR A 12 24.70 -1.20 -7.39
C THR A 12 23.48 -1.39 -6.48
N LYS A 13 23.31 -2.58 -5.89
CA LYS A 13 22.31 -2.82 -4.84
C LYS A 13 22.37 -1.77 -3.74
N ARG A 14 23.56 -1.41 -3.31
CA ARG A 14 23.82 -0.40 -2.26
C ARG A 14 23.29 0.98 -2.65
N LYS A 15 23.54 1.41 -3.88
CA LYS A 15 23.07 2.71 -4.40
C LYS A 15 21.54 2.72 -4.51
N ILE A 16 20.91 1.64 -5.01
CA ILE A 16 19.45 1.53 -5.12
C ILE A 16 18.78 1.57 -3.75
N LEU A 17 19.32 0.82 -2.77
CA LEU A 17 18.81 0.83 -1.40
C LEU A 17 18.94 2.22 -0.76
N SER A 18 20.12 2.84 -0.88
CA SER A 18 20.37 4.18 -0.37
C SER A 18 19.42 5.22 -0.99
N PHE A 19 19.17 5.11 -2.30
CA PHE A 19 18.22 5.98 -3.00
C PHE A 19 16.80 5.80 -2.46
N SER A 20 16.31 4.57 -2.38
CA SER A 20 14.95 4.29 -1.87
C SER A 20 14.75 4.74 -0.42
N ALA A 21 15.79 4.62 0.42
CA ALA A 21 15.75 5.05 1.81
C ALA A 21 15.70 6.59 2.00
N ARG A 22 16.09 7.36 0.99
CA ARG A 22 16.03 8.84 1.02
C ARG A 22 14.67 9.41 0.66
N ILE A 23 13.76 8.60 0.12
CA ILE A 23 12.41 9.05 -0.22
C ILE A 23 11.63 9.20 1.08
N PHE A 24 11.40 10.44 1.49
CA PHE A 24 10.59 10.75 2.67
C PHE A 24 9.11 10.72 2.30
N ASP A 25 8.42 9.67 2.71
CA ASP A 25 7.01 9.43 2.41
C ASP A 25 6.28 8.87 3.65
N PRO A 26 6.01 9.71 4.65
CA PRO A 26 5.46 9.27 5.93
C PRO A 26 4.04 8.71 5.84
N ILE A 27 3.22 9.20 4.90
CA ILE A 27 1.85 8.75 4.71
C ILE A 27 1.72 7.70 3.59
N GLY A 28 2.78 7.41 2.85
CA GLY A 28 2.74 6.45 1.75
C GLY A 28 2.09 6.98 0.48
N PHE A 29 2.08 8.30 0.25
CA PHE A 29 1.56 8.87 -1.00
C PHE A 29 2.30 8.32 -2.23
N LEU A 30 3.60 8.12 -2.11
CA LEU A 30 4.47 7.54 -3.14
C LEU A 30 4.61 6.00 -3.01
N ALA A 31 3.74 5.35 -2.23
CA ALA A 31 3.83 3.90 -2.01
C ALA A 31 3.84 3.10 -3.33
N PRO A 32 3.04 3.42 -4.37
CA PRO A 32 3.12 2.73 -5.66
C PRO A 32 4.49 2.82 -6.32
N THR A 33 5.10 4.00 -6.35
CA THR A 33 6.42 4.21 -6.93
C THR A 33 7.53 3.56 -6.08
N ASN A 34 7.44 3.69 -4.76
CA ASN A 34 8.34 3.02 -3.82
C ASN A 34 8.26 1.50 -3.93
N LEU A 35 7.09 0.96 -4.30
CA LEU A 35 6.93 -0.48 -4.55
C LEU A 35 7.80 -0.94 -5.72
N LEU A 36 7.85 -0.18 -6.81
CA LEU A 36 8.70 -0.52 -7.97
C LEU A 36 10.18 -0.63 -7.56
N LEU A 37 10.66 0.27 -6.71
CA LEU A 37 12.04 0.20 -6.18
C LEU A 37 12.26 -1.06 -5.34
N LYS A 38 11.28 -1.45 -4.51
CA LYS A 38 11.34 -2.68 -3.71
C LYS A 38 11.33 -3.93 -4.59
N ILE A 39 10.54 -3.94 -5.67
CA ILE A 39 10.50 -5.06 -6.63
C ILE A 39 11.84 -5.18 -7.37
N ILE A 40 12.43 -4.06 -7.82
CA ILE A 40 13.76 -4.04 -8.42
C ILE A 40 14.78 -4.64 -7.45
N TYR A 41 14.77 -4.18 -6.20
CA TYR A 41 15.69 -4.65 -5.17
C TYR A 41 15.53 -6.15 -4.91
N GLN A 42 14.28 -6.65 -4.88
CA GLN A 42 13.99 -8.08 -4.72
C GLN A 42 14.53 -8.91 -5.91
N LYS A 43 14.34 -8.45 -7.15
CA LYS A 43 14.90 -9.10 -8.35
C LYS A 43 16.43 -9.19 -8.32
N LEU A 44 17.11 -8.16 -7.82
CA LEU A 44 18.57 -8.19 -7.65
C LEU A 44 19.03 -9.23 -6.63
N TRP A 45 18.21 -9.53 -5.61
CA TRP A 45 18.48 -10.61 -4.67
C TRP A 45 18.28 -11.98 -5.28
N GLU A 46 17.29 -12.16 -6.15
CA GLU A 46 17.04 -13.41 -6.87
C GLU A 46 18.16 -13.73 -7.87
N GLY A 47 18.73 -12.70 -8.50
CA GLY A 47 19.79 -12.83 -9.49
C GLY A 47 21.19 -13.09 -8.93
N ASP A 48 21.33 -13.30 -7.61
CA ASP A 48 22.61 -13.52 -6.91
C ASP A 48 23.71 -12.48 -7.23
N ILE A 49 23.30 -11.24 -7.55
CA ILE A 49 24.19 -10.12 -7.82
C ILE A 49 24.80 -9.64 -6.50
N GLY A 50 26.10 -9.38 -6.44
CA GLY A 50 26.80 -8.85 -5.27
C GLY A 50 26.36 -7.41 -4.90
N TRP A 51 26.69 -6.97 -3.69
CA TRP A 51 26.33 -5.65 -3.18
C TRP A 51 26.86 -4.49 -4.00
N ASP A 52 28.06 -4.65 -4.56
CA ASP A 52 28.78 -3.64 -5.29
C ASP A 52 28.95 -3.98 -6.78
N ASP A 53 28.26 -5.03 -7.24
CA ASP A 53 28.20 -5.40 -8.65
C ASP A 53 27.28 -4.47 -9.41
N ASP A 54 27.55 -4.30 -10.70
CA ASP A 54 26.75 -3.43 -11.56
C ASP A 54 25.43 -4.10 -11.92
N ALA A 55 24.33 -3.36 -11.80
CA ALA A 55 23.00 -3.85 -12.13
C ALA A 55 22.86 -4.11 -13.63
N THR A 56 21.97 -5.03 -13.98
CA THR A 56 21.65 -5.32 -15.39
C THR A 56 21.07 -4.11 -16.12
N PRO A 57 21.21 -4.02 -17.46
CA PRO A 57 20.67 -2.93 -18.25
C PRO A 57 19.17 -2.71 -18.05
N ASP A 58 18.38 -3.78 -17.89
CA ASP A 58 16.94 -3.72 -17.62
C ASP A 58 16.63 -3.01 -16.28
N VAL A 59 17.36 -3.36 -15.23
CA VAL A 59 17.24 -2.70 -13.92
C VAL A 59 17.61 -1.21 -14.02
N LYS A 60 18.67 -0.88 -14.74
CA LYS A 60 19.11 0.51 -14.95
C LYS A 60 18.03 1.34 -15.66
N ASN A 61 17.45 0.79 -16.72
CA ASN A 61 16.38 1.44 -17.49
C ASN A 61 15.14 1.68 -16.62
N THR A 62 14.71 0.65 -15.89
CA THR A 62 13.56 0.77 -14.99
C THR A 62 13.80 1.81 -13.90
N LEU A 63 14.98 1.80 -13.28
CA LEU A 63 15.36 2.80 -12.27
C LEU A 63 15.38 4.21 -12.86
N SER A 64 15.96 4.39 -14.06
CA SER A 64 15.99 5.69 -14.74
C SER A 64 14.60 6.27 -14.97
N ASN A 65 13.64 5.42 -15.39
CA ASN A 65 12.25 5.84 -15.60
C ASN A 65 11.58 6.27 -14.28
N ILE A 66 11.77 5.50 -13.21
CA ILE A 66 11.27 5.88 -11.87
C ILE A 66 11.86 7.21 -11.42
N MET A 67 13.16 7.40 -11.60
CA MET A 67 13.83 8.63 -11.20
C MET A 67 13.38 9.86 -12.00
N LYS A 68 13.09 9.70 -13.30
CA LYS A 68 12.51 10.78 -14.13
C LYS A 68 11.16 11.22 -13.57
N GLY A 69 10.23 10.30 -13.34
CA GLY A 69 8.93 10.62 -12.77
C GLY A 69 9.01 11.27 -11.39
N LEU A 70 9.95 10.83 -10.52
CA LEU A 70 10.14 11.46 -9.21
C LEU A 70 10.65 12.92 -9.30
N LYS A 71 11.36 13.31 -10.37
CA LYS A 71 11.76 14.70 -10.58
C LYS A 71 10.58 15.62 -10.85
N ASP A 72 9.53 15.11 -11.48
CA ASP A 72 8.34 15.91 -11.82
C ASP A 72 7.46 16.21 -10.60
N LEU A 73 7.71 15.53 -9.46
CA LEU A 73 7.00 15.74 -8.21
C LEU A 73 7.46 16.95 -7.37
N HIS A 74 8.40 17.76 -7.85
CA HIS A 74 8.90 18.93 -7.10
C HIS A 74 7.82 19.96 -6.74
N HIS A 75 6.73 19.98 -7.49
CA HIS A 75 5.61 20.92 -7.31
C HIS A 75 4.44 20.30 -6.54
N LEU A 76 4.56 19.04 -6.12
CA LEU A 76 3.50 18.37 -5.39
C LEU A 76 3.48 18.84 -3.93
N GLU A 77 2.40 19.49 -3.56
CA GLU A 77 2.12 19.87 -2.18
C GLU A 77 0.97 19.04 -1.63
N ILE A 78 1.19 18.38 -0.50
CA ILE A 78 0.18 17.60 0.19
C ILE A 78 -0.20 18.34 1.48
N PRO A 79 -1.45 18.83 1.61
CA PRO A 79 -1.91 19.48 2.82
C PRO A 79 -1.78 18.57 4.03
N ARG A 80 -1.20 19.06 5.12
CA ARG A 80 -1.12 18.31 6.38
C ARG A 80 -2.47 18.18 7.07
N TRP A 81 -3.26 19.23 6.96
CA TRP A 81 -4.58 19.26 7.58
C TRP A 81 -5.59 18.57 6.70
N ILE A 82 -6.30 17.60 7.28
CA ILE A 82 -7.31 16.80 6.57
C ILE A 82 -8.67 17.50 6.43
N GLY A 83 -8.78 18.78 6.75
CA GLY A 83 -10.02 19.55 6.61
C GLY A 83 -11.08 19.24 7.66
N TYR A 84 -10.78 18.40 8.66
CA TYR A 84 -11.76 18.03 9.68
C TYR A 84 -11.90 19.11 10.76
N SER A 85 -13.14 19.58 10.94
CA SER A 85 -13.56 20.40 12.09
C SER A 85 -14.88 19.88 12.62
N LYS A 86 -14.99 19.70 13.93
CA LYS A 86 -16.23 19.21 14.57
C LYS A 86 -17.42 20.11 14.34
N THR A 87 -17.20 21.39 14.06
CA THR A 87 -18.25 22.41 13.87
C THR A 87 -18.73 22.51 12.42
N SER A 88 -18.00 21.98 11.46
CA SER A 88 -18.31 22.14 10.03
C SER A 88 -18.47 20.81 9.27
N ILE A 89 -18.22 19.67 9.93
CA ILE A 89 -18.34 18.33 9.35
C ILE A 89 -19.49 17.58 10.02
N ILE A 90 -20.51 17.20 9.25
CA ILE A 90 -21.68 16.44 9.71
C ILE A 90 -21.34 14.98 9.93
N SER A 91 -20.59 14.37 9.00
CA SER A 91 -20.16 13.00 9.14
C SER A 91 -18.75 12.78 8.59
N ALA A 92 -18.04 11.86 9.22
CA ALA A 92 -16.71 11.45 8.84
C ALA A 92 -16.61 9.92 8.90
N GLU A 93 -16.09 9.33 7.84
CA GLU A 93 -15.93 7.88 7.70
C GLU A 93 -14.52 7.55 7.22
N ILE A 94 -14.03 6.36 7.58
CA ILE A 94 -12.77 5.82 7.07
C ILE A 94 -13.09 4.68 6.11
N HIS A 95 -12.50 4.71 4.93
CA HIS A 95 -12.54 3.64 3.96
C HIS A 95 -11.14 3.11 3.74
N VAL A 96 -10.92 1.81 4.01
CA VAL A 96 -9.61 1.16 3.86
C VAL A 96 -9.74 0.05 2.83
N PHE A 97 -8.93 0.13 1.79
CA PHE A 97 -8.92 -0.79 0.67
C PHE A 97 -7.68 -1.68 0.74
N GLY A 98 -7.85 -2.96 0.45
CA GLY A 98 -6.75 -3.90 0.31
C GLY A 98 -6.77 -4.55 -1.06
N ASP A 99 -5.59 -4.73 -1.64
CA ASP A 99 -5.40 -5.41 -2.92
C ASP A 99 -4.08 -6.18 -2.96
N ALA A 100 -4.00 -7.20 -3.82
CA ALA A 100 -2.79 -7.95 -4.03
C ALA A 100 -2.59 -8.36 -5.49
N SER A 101 -1.34 -8.32 -5.91
CA SER A 101 -0.84 -8.91 -7.16
C SER A 101 0.12 -10.06 -6.84
N GLU A 102 0.64 -10.74 -7.86
CA GLU A 102 1.69 -11.75 -7.67
C GLU A 102 2.99 -11.15 -7.13
N ALA A 103 3.26 -9.87 -7.40
CA ALA A 103 4.49 -9.19 -7.01
C ALA A 103 4.41 -8.56 -5.62
N ALA A 104 3.22 -8.13 -5.18
CA ALA A 104 3.07 -7.36 -3.95
C ALA A 104 1.63 -7.34 -3.44
N TYR A 105 1.47 -6.85 -2.22
CA TYR A 105 0.16 -6.53 -1.65
C TYR A 105 0.21 -5.18 -0.93
N GLY A 106 -0.91 -4.47 -0.98
CA GLY A 106 -1.01 -3.12 -0.45
C GLY A 106 -2.32 -2.84 0.26
N ALA A 107 -2.34 -1.73 0.97
CA ALA A 107 -3.54 -1.16 1.56
C ALA A 107 -3.49 0.37 1.46
N VAL A 108 -4.65 0.99 1.23
CA VAL A 108 -4.82 2.42 1.11
C VAL A 108 -6.02 2.86 1.94
N ALA A 109 -5.87 3.93 2.72
CA ALA A 109 -6.91 4.44 3.58
C ALA A 109 -7.29 5.88 3.22
N TYR A 110 -8.58 6.13 3.11
CA TYR A 110 -9.15 7.45 2.87
C TYR A 110 -10.10 7.85 4.00
N ALA A 111 -10.11 9.15 4.33
CA ALA A 111 -11.22 9.77 5.01
C ALA A 111 -12.24 10.27 3.99
N ARG A 112 -13.53 10.00 4.20
CA ARG A 112 -14.64 10.62 3.51
C ARG A 112 -15.31 11.59 4.49
N LEU A 113 -15.31 12.85 4.14
CA LEU A 113 -15.84 13.93 4.97
C LEU A 113 -17.08 14.55 4.29
N GLN A 114 -18.17 14.70 5.05
CA GLN A 114 -19.37 15.38 4.63
C GLN A 114 -19.46 16.72 5.37
N PRO A 115 -19.16 17.84 4.71
CA PRO A 115 -19.35 19.16 5.32
C PRO A 115 -20.83 19.48 5.44
N GLU A 116 -21.17 20.41 6.34
CA GLU A 116 -22.52 20.94 6.52
C GLU A 116 -23.02 21.64 5.23
N ASN A 117 -22.11 22.35 4.60
CA ASN A 117 -22.37 23.02 3.33
C ASN A 117 -21.38 22.52 2.28
N GLY A 118 -21.88 21.99 1.18
CA GLY A 118 -21.07 21.51 0.05
C GLY A 118 -21.11 20.01 -0.17
N ASN A 119 -20.33 19.57 -1.15
CA ASN A 119 -20.27 18.17 -1.54
C ASN A 119 -19.30 17.38 -0.64
N PRO A 120 -19.56 16.07 -0.43
CA PRO A 120 -18.60 15.21 0.24
C PRO A 120 -17.30 15.15 -0.55
N TYR A 121 -16.18 15.04 0.18
CA TYR A 121 -14.87 14.89 -0.40
C TYR A 121 -14.06 13.80 0.30
N THR A 122 -13.04 13.30 -0.38
CA THR A 122 -12.16 12.26 0.13
C THR A 122 -10.72 12.75 0.22
N ILE A 123 -10.02 12.30 1.27
CA ILE A 123 -8.62 12.62 1.49
C ILE A 123 -7.85 11.34 1.76
N LEU A 124 -6.70 11.17 1.11
CA LEU A 124 -5.78 10.09 1.43
C LEU A 124 -5.22 10.30 2.84
N LEU A 125 -5.42 9.33 3.71
CA LEU A 125 -4.85 9.33 5.05
C LEU A 125 -3.50 8.64 5.09
N ALA A 126 -3.42 7.44 4.53
CA ALA A 126 -2.15 6.72 4.38
C ALA A 126 -2.27 5.56 3.39
N SER A 127 -1.12 5.12 2.89
CA SER A 127 -1.00 3.88 2.13
C SER A 127 0.23 3.08 2.57
N LYS A 128 0.20 1.78 2.34
CA LYS A 128 1.30 0.88 2.69
C LYS A 128 1.39 -0.28 1.72
N THR A 129 2.62 -0.60 1.30
CA THR A 129 2.90 -1.68 0.37
C THR A 129 3.91 -2.66 0.93
N ARG A 130 3.80 -3.92 0.53
CA ARG A 130 4.77 -4.97 0.81
C ARG A 130 4.97 -5.83 -0.43
N VAL A 131 6.21 -6.15 -0.76
CA VAL A 131 6.52 -7.15 -1.81
C VAL A 131 6.07 -8.53 -1.37
N ALA A 132 5.63 -9.33 -2.32
CA ALA A 132 5.30 -10.73 -2.08
C ALA A 132 6.57 -11.50 -1.65
N PRO A 133 6.45 -12.55 -0.81
CA PRO A 133 7.57 -13.40 -0.45
C PRO A 133 8.23 -14.03 -1.68
N LEU A 134 9.56 -14.18 -1.64
CA LEU A 134 10.37 -14.78 -2.72
C LEU A 134 9.86 -16.18 -3.11
N PRO A 135 10.10 -16.63 -4.38
CA PRO A 135 9.54 -17.86 -4.96
C PRO A 135 9.78 -19.16 -4.19
N LYS A 136 10.86 -19.25 -3.42
CA LYS A 136 11.12 -20.42 -2.54
C LYS A 136 9.99 -20.71 -1.53
N LYS A 137 9.12 -19.72 -1.29
CA LYS A 137 7.91 -19.82 -0.44
C LYS A 137 6.73 -19.19 -1.15
N LYS A 138 6.51 -19.53 -2.42
CA LYS A 138 5.43 -18.92 -3.23
C LYS A 138 4.10 -18.98 -2.49
N VAL A 139 3.59 -17.80 -2.16
CA VAL A 139 2.27 -17.61 -1.58
C VAL A 139 1.27 -17.46 -2.73
N THR A 140 0.18 -18.20 -2.71
CA THR A 140 -0.86 -18.10 -3.75
C THR A 140 -1.56 -16.74 -3.71
N LEU A 141 -2.07 -16.27 -4.84
CA LEU A 141 -2.74 -14.98 -4.94
C LEU A 141 -3.87 -14.81 -3.89
N PRO A 142 -4.79 -15.76 -3.66
CA PRO A 142 -5.80 -15.61 -2.59
C PRO A 142 -5.19 -15.42 -1.18
N ARG A 143 -4.03 -16.00 -0.92
CA ARG A 143 -3.34 -15.78 0.35
C ARG A 143 -2.68 -14.40 0.43
N LEU A 144 -2.19 -13.85 -0.70
CA LEU A 144 -1.69 -12.46 -0.77
C LEU A 144 -2.85 -11.47 -0.57
N GLU A 145 -4.01 -11.73 -1.13
CA GLU A 145 -5.25 -10.95 -0.90
C GLU A 145 -5.67 -10.98 0.57
N LEU A 146 -5.55 -12.12 1.24
CA LEU A 146 -5.79 -12.19 2.69
C LEU A 146 -4.74 -11.40 3.48
N LEU A 147 -3.48 -11.39 3.05
CA LEU A 147 -2.42 -10.58 3.65
C LEU A 147 -2.64 -9.08 3.42
N SER A 148 -3.18 -8.68 2.25
CA SER A 148 -3.57 -7.28 2.00
C SER A 148 -4.70 -6.85 2.95
N SER A 149 -5.68 -7.71 3.18
CA SER A 149 -6.76 -7.47 4.13
C SER A 149 -6.24 -7.32 5.57
N LEU A 150 -5.28 -8.15 5.98
CA LEU A 150 -4.61 -7.98 7.28
C LEU A 150 -3.81 -6.67 7.34
N LEU A 151 -3.18 -6.27 6.24
CA LEU A 151 -2.48 -4.99 6.15
C LEU A 151 -3.46 -3.81 6.26
N ALA A 152 -4.62 -3.91 5.60
CA ALA A 152 -5.70 -2.93 5.67
C ALA A 152 -6.20 -2.71 7.11
N ILE A 153 -6.45 -3.80 7.85
CA ILE A 153 -6.83 -3.72 9.27
C ILE A 153 -5.76 -3.00 10.09
N ARG A 154 -4.50 -3.40 9.96
CA ARG A 154 -3.40 -2.79 10.70
C ARG A 154 -3.22 -1.30 10.37
N LEU A 155 -3.43 -0.93 9.11
CA LEU A 155 -3.38 0.45 8.66
C LEU A 155 -4.53 1.25 9.26
N GLY A 156 -5.76 0.76 9.16
CA GLY A 156 -6.96 1.40 9.71
C GLY A 156 -6.86 1.61 11.22
N GLU A 157 -6.47 0.60 11.97
CA GLU A 157 -6.29 0.70 13.43
C GLU A 157 -5.19 1.71 13.80
N LYS A 158 -4.06 1.70 13.07
CA LYS A 158 -2.99 2.67 13.30
C LYS A 158 -3.46 4.10 13.06
N ILE A 159 -4.24 4.34 12.01
CA ILE A 159 -4.81 5.67 11.70
C ILE A 159 -5.79 6.09 12.79
N ARG A 160 -6.75 5.23 13.14
CA ARG A 160 -7.78 5.53 14.15
C ARG A 160 -7.16 5.94 15.49
N THR A 161 -6.19 5.14 15.97
CA THR A 161 -5.49 5.44 17.22
C THR A 161 -4.57 6.66 17.14
N SER A 162 -3.85 6.86 16.03
CA SER A 162 -2.92 7.98 15.90
C SER A 162 -3.60 9.33 15.73
N LEU A 163 -4.80 9.36 15.14
CA LEU A 163 -5.58 10.58 14.92
C LEU A 163 -6.69 10.79 15.98
N HIS A 164 -6.84 9.85 16.94
CA HIS A 164 -7.90 9.86 17.93
C HIS A 164 -9.32 9.96 17.33
N ILE A 165 -9.56 9.14 16.29
CA ILE A 165 -10.82 9.09 15.54
C ILE A 165 -11.48 7.70 15.62
N GLU A 166 -11.37 7.04 16.77
CA GLU A 166 -11.91 5.69 16.99
C GLU A 166 -13.43 5.62 16.82
N SER A 167 -14.11 6.74 17.01
CA SER A 167 -15.56 6.87 16.83
C SER A 167 -16.01 6.92 15.38
N TRP A 168 -15.09 7.15 14.44
CA TRP A 168 -15.45 7.20 13.03
C TRP A 168 -15.80 5.82 12.52
N LYS A 169 -16.90 5.73 11.78
CA LYS A 169 -17.28 4.51 11.09
C LYS A 169 -16.18 4.10 10.12
N THR A 170 -15.73 2.86 10.22
CA THR A 170 -14.68 2.33 9.34
C THR A 170 -15.25 1.19 8.50
N THR A 171 -15.03 1.26 7.19
CA THR A 171 -15.38 0.21 6.22
C THR A 171 -14.11 -0.29 5.54
N TYR A 172 -13.96 -1.62 5.48
CA TYR A 172 -12.86 -2.29 4.81
C TYR A 172 -13.33 -2.87 3.48
N TRP A 173 -12.51 -2.78 2.45
CA TRP A 173 -12.84 -3.16 1.09
C TRP A 173 -11.82 -4.14 0.52
N SER A 174 -12.29 -5.14 -0.19
CA SER A 174 -11.48 -6.08 -0.97
C SER A 174 -12.25 -6.47 -2.23
N ASP A 175 -11.54 -6.70 -3.32
CA ASP A 175 -12.10 -7.25 -4.57
C ASP A 175 -12.15 -8.78 -4.58
N SER A 176 -11.48 -9.42 -3.60
CA SER A 176 -11.45 -10.88 -3.48
C SER A 176 -12.67 -11.42 -2.73
N LEU A 177 -13.60 -12.02 -3.48
CA LEU A 177 -14.73 -12.75 -2.89
C LEU A 177 -14.27 -13.95 -2.04
N VAL A 178 -13.14 -14.58 -2.40
CA VAL A 178 -12.55 -15.68 -1.63
C VAL A 178 -12.10 -15.18 -0.25
N THR A 179 -11.39 -14.08 -0.21
CA THR A 179 -10.93 -13.44 1.03
C THR A 179 -12.12 -13.00 1.91
N LEU A 180 -13.13 -12.38 1.31
CA LEU A 180 -14.35 -12.00 2.03
C LEU A 180 -15.10 -13.22 2.57
N GLY A 181 -15.15 -14.32 1.81
CA GLY A 181 -15.72 -15.59 2.26
C GLY A 181 -14.95 -16.17 3.47
N TRP A 182 -13.61 -16.09 3.46
CA TRP A 182 -12.81 -16.51 4.61
C TRP A 182 -13.05 -15.62 5.85
N ILE A 183 -13.08 -14.31 5.68
CA ILE A 183 -13.31 -13.37 6.78
C ILE A 183 -14.71 -13.53 7.40
N ARG A 184 -15.74 -13.82 6.59
CA ARG A 184 -17.12 -13.99 7.05
C ARG A 184 -17.41 -15.39 7.59
N GLY A 185 -16.69 -16.41 7.11
CA GLY A 185 -16.87 -17.81 7.51
C GLY A 185 -16.26 -18.14 8.88
N ASP A 186 -16.53 -19.34 9.43
CA ASP A 186 -15.92 -19.80 10.67
C ASP A 186 -14.40 -20.05 10.49
N PRO A 187 -13.51 -19.37 11.25
CA PRO A 187 -12.06 -19.56 11.13
C PRO A 187 -11.60 -20.99 11.35
N ASN A 188 -12.32 -21.78 12.16
CA ASN A 188 -11.94 -23.15 12.50
C ASN A 188 -12.04 -24.12 11.32
N ARG A 189 -12.81 -23.77 10.29
CA ARG A 189 -12.94 -24.55 9.05
C ARG A 189 -11.73 -24.41 8.13
N TRP A 190 -10.84 -23.44 8.37
CA TRP A 190 -9.73 -23.13 7.47
C TRP A 190 -8.42 -23.77 7.93
N ARG A 191 -7.52 -24.01 6.97
CA ARG A 191 -6.15 -24.45 7.25
C ARG A 191 -5.40 -23.41 8.11
N PRO A 192 -4.36 -23.80 8.85
CA PRO A 192 -3.70 -22.94 9.85
C PRO A 192 -3.32 -21.55 9.35
N PHE A 193 -2.77 -21.42 8.13
CA PHE A 193 -2.40 -20.12 7.58
C PHE A 193 -3.61 -19.17 7.51
N VAL A 194 -4.69 -19.60 6.85
CA VAL A 194 -5.92 -18.79 6.68
C VAL A 194 -6.56 -18.52 8.03
N ARG A 195 -6.70 -19.55 8.86
CA ARG A 195 -7.24 -19.42 10.22
C ARG A 195 -6.57 -18.32 11.01
N ASN A 196 -5.23 -18.34 11.10
CA ASN A 196 -4.47 -17.39 11.91
C ASN A 196 -4.61 -15.96 11.39
N GLN A 197 -4.64 -15.76 10.04
CA GLN A 197 -4.83 -14.43 9.47
C GLN A 197 -6.26 -13.92 9.72
N VAL A 198 -7.28 -14.77 9.53
CA VAL A 198 -8.69 -14.41 9.77
C VAL A 198 -8.93 -14.08 11.25
N GLN A 199 -8.38 -14.86 12.17
CA GLN A 199 -8.44 -14.54 13.61
C GLN A 199 -7.79 -13.20 13.93
N SER A 200 -6.63 -12.90 13.31
CA SER A 200 -5.95 -11.62 13.46
C SER A 200 -6.76 -10.44 12.90
N ILE A 201 -7.44 -10.64 11.78
CA ILE A 201 -8.34 -9.64 11.18
C ILE A 201 -9.54 -9.39 12.10
N ARG A 202 -10.19 -10.45 12.57
CA ARG A 202 -11.39 -10.37 13.41
C ARG A 202 -11.15 -9.83 14.81
N LYS A 203 -9.90 -9.83 15.27
CA LYS A 203 -9.54 -9.20 16.55
C LYS A 203 -9.82 -7.70 16.54
N PHE A 204 -9.76 -7.04 15.38
CA PHE A 204 -9.89 -5.59 15.22
C PHE A 204 -11.04 -5.16 14.32
N SER A 205 -11.78 -6.10 13.72
CA SER A 205 -12.93 -5.79 12.87
C SER A 205 -14.02 -6.84 12.95
N ASN A 206 -15.27 -6.41 12.81
CA ASN A 206 -16.39 -7.30 12.59
C ASN A 206 -16.47 -7.70 11.10
N ALA A 207 -16.95 -8.90 10.81
CA ALA A 207 -17.13 -9.36 9.43
C ALA A 207 -18.05 -8.43 8.59
N GLU A 208 -19.01 -7.78 9.25
CA GLU A 208 -19.96 -6.84 8.66
C GLU A 208 -19.33 -5.52 8.19
N TRP A 209 -18.13 -5.19 8.65
CA TRP A 209 -17.39 -3.99 8.20
C TRP A 209 -16.72 -4.20 6.85
N TRP A 210 -16.71 -5.44 6.36
CA TRP A 210 -16.09 -5.81 5.10
C TRP A 210 -17.07 -5.76 3.94
N ARG A 211 -16.68 -5.09 2.86
CA ARG A 211 -17.45 -4.94 1.62
C ARG A 211 -16.63 -5.36 0.41
N HIS A 212 -17.33 -5.77 -0.63
CA HIS A 212 -16.73 -6.00 -1.94
C HIS A 212 -16.58 -4.68 -2.70
N CYS A 213 -15.41 -4.48 -3.31
CA CYS A 213 -15.13 -3.41 -4.25
C CYS A 213 -14.72 -4.06 -5.57
N PRO A 214 -15.33 -3.71 -6.72
CA PRO A 214 -14.85 -4.21 -8.00
C PRO A 214 -13.39 -3.85 -8.24
N GLY A 215 -12.57 -4.77 -8.79
CA GLY A 215 -11.13 -4.57 -8.93
C GLY A 215 -10.75 -3.30 -9.70
N LEU A 216 -11.52 -2.94 -10.75
CA LEU A 216 -11.31 -1.70 -11.52
C LEU A 216 -11.55 -0.42 -10.71
N GLU A 217 -12.32 -0.50 -9.63
CA GLU A 217 -12.64 0.61 -8.73
C GLU A 217 -11.79 0.59 -7.46
N ASN A 218 -10.92 -0.43 -7.29
CA ASN A 218 -10.12 -0.59 -6.09
C ASN A 218 -8.88 0.32 -6.12
N PRO A 219 -8.83 1.41 -5.32
CA PRO A 219 -7.68 2.32 -5.33
C PRO A 219 -6.40 1.67 -4.78
N ALA A 220 -6.49 0.52 -4.13
CA ALA A 220 -5.34 -0.23 -3.66
C ALA A 220 -4.62 -1.00 -4.79
N ASP A 221 -5.20 -1.10 -6.01
CA ASP A 221 -4.57 -1.76 -7.16
C ASP A 221 -3.20 -1.12 -7.49
N LEU A 222 -3.11 0.20 -7.45
CA LEU A 222 -1.83 0.90 -7.61
C LEU A 222 -0.81 0.53 -6.52
N ALA A 223 -1.27 0.30 -5.29
CA ALA A 223 -0.42 -0.07 -4.17
C ALA A 223 0.05 -1.54 -4.21
N SER A 224 -0.59 -2.40 -5.02
CA SER A 224 -0.22 -3.81 -5.23
C SER A 224 0.58 -4.05 -6.51
N ARG A 225 0.39 -3.21 -7.55
CA ARG A 225 1.06 -3.35 -8.85
C ARG A 225 2.22 -2.39 -9.02
N GLY A 226 2.20 -1.26 -8.32
CA GLY A 226 3.13 -0.16 -8.53
C GLY A 226 2.75 0.70 -9.72
N ALA A 227 3.15 1.96 -9.66
CA ALA A 227 3.01 2.92 -10.75
C ALA A 227 4.22 3.85 -10.76
N PRO A 228 4.70 4.31 -11.93
CA PRO A 228 5.65 5.41 -11.98
C PRO A 228 5.01 6.68 -11.41
N ALA A 229 5.84 7.60 -10.94
CA ALA A 229 5.40 8.93 -10.58
C ALA A 229 5.39 9.79 -11.87
N GLY A 230 4.24 10.26 -12.27
CA GLY A 230 4.04 11.05 -13.51
C GLY A 230 3.04 10.43 -14.45
#